data_f07d12f2711babeacb4c93103803ce05
#
_entry.id   f07d12f2711babeacb4c93103803ce05
#
_cell.length_a   1.000
_cell.length_b   1.000
_cell.length_c   1.000
_cell.angle_alpha   90.00
_cell.angle_beta   90.00
_cell.angle_gamma   90.00
#
_symmetry.space_group_name_H-M   'P 1'
#
loop_
_entity.id
_entity.type
_entity.pdbx_description
1 polymer ?
#
loop_
_entity_poly.entity_id
_entity_poly.type
_entity_poly.pdbx_seq_one_letter_code
_entity_poly.pdbx_strand_id
1 'polypeptide(L)'
;MMKKNLGITVILAAALLAACGQDGAKTKDANNTNATEKTEQTTNEASLNKVNSKLQEPKEDTVCEFCNMKVYDVDHEMGAFSAQAIKKDGSTIFFDDAGCMLNQERKDKVKYDKYVRDYNSKEWLKLDDAIIVKADIKTPMNYGYAFFKDQESADAFIKENAGAKVVEVSDIDDVAHERYIKKMQKMKNNDSSDKMDMNMNNDDSEGHGK
;
A
#
# COMPACT_ATOMS: atom_id res chain seq x y z
N MET A 1 32.21 -31.09 38.15
CA MET A 1 31.30 -31.28 39.32
C MET A 1 29.95 -30.74 38.86
N MET A 2 29.03 -31.59 38.31
CA MET A 2 27.84 -32.21 38.96
C MET A 2 27.04 -31.20 39.80
N LYS A 3 25.76 -30.96 39.46
CA LYS A 3 24.55 -31.83 39.45
C LYS A 3 23.38 -31.07 38.76
N LYS A 4 22.73 -31.64 37.87
CA LYS A 4 21.34 -32.12 37.66
C LYS A 4 20.33 -31.67 38.74
N ASN A 5 19.18 -31.07 38.31
CA ASN A 5 17.88 -31.51 38.79
C ASN A 5 16.77 -31.22 37.78
N LEU A 6 16.09 -32.26 37.51
CA LEU A 6 14.92 -32.58 36.74
C LEU A 6 13.67 -32.32 37.56
N GLY A 7 12.63 -31.71 37.00
CA GLY A 7 11.33 -31.54 37.62
C GLY A 7 10.22 -31.46 36.59
N ILE A 8 9.72 -32.62 36.19
CA ILE A 8 8.50 -32.83 35.40
C ILE A 8 7.33 -32.72 36.35
N THR A 9 6.33 -31.90 36.01
CA THR A 9 4.98 -32.07 36.57
C THR A 9 3.94 -31.92 35.47
N VAL A 10 3.38 -33.08 35.08
CA VAL A 10 2.21 -33.22 34.21
C VAL A 10 0.99 -33.11 35.11
N ILE A 11 0.05 -32.26 34.78
CA ILE A 11 -1.30 -32.31 35.32
C ILE A 11 -2.30 -32.38 34.16
N LEU A 12 -2.83 -33.55 33.96
CA LEU A 12 -3.95 -33.89 33.10
C LEU A 12 -5.26 -33.59 33.86
N ALA A 13 -6.13 -32.76 33.32
CA ALA A 13 -7.51 -32.69 33.78
C ALA A 13 -8.45 -32.75 32.58
N ALA A 14 -9.01 -33.90 32.37
CA ALA A 14 -10.13 -34.16 31.47
C ALA A 14 -11.44 -33.83 32.16
N ALA A 15 -12.30 -33.05 31.52
CA ALA A 15 -13.70 -32.96 31.89
C ALA A 15 -14.59 -33.17 30.65
N LEU A 16 -15.18 -34.34 30.57
CA LEU A 16 -16.24 -34.72 29.64
C LEU A 16 -17.59 -34.22 30.19
N LEU A 17 -18.35 -33.52 29.40
CA LEU A 17 -19.78 -33.36 29.59
C LEU A 17 -20.50 -33.66 28.27
N ALA A 18 -21.06 -34.83 28.24
CA ALA A 18 -22.01 -35.28 27.22
C ALA A 18 -23.42 -34.75 27.57
N ALA A 19 -24.11 -34.21 26.59
CA ALA A 19 -25.56 -34.08 26.63
C ALA A 19 -26.12 -34.47 25.27
N CYS A 20 -26.80 -35.61 25.26
CA CYS A 20 -27.62 -36.13 24.19
C CYS A 20 -28.91 -35.31 24.02
N GLY A 21 -29.36 -35.19 22.80
CA GLY A 21 -30.71 -34.77 22.42
C GLY A 21 -30.94 -35.05 20.94
N GLN A 22 -31.66 -36.15 20.70
CA GLN A 22 -32.12 -36.81 19.49
C GLN A 22 -33.29 -36.03 18.87
N ASP A 23 -33.51 -35.88 17.60
CA ASP A 23 -33.96 -36.72 16.49
C ASP A 23 -34.29 -35.85 15.26
N GLY A 24 -34.14 -36.42 14.05
CA GLY A 24 -34.93 -35.93 12.92
C GLY A 24 -34.22 -35.73 11.59
N ALA A 25 -34.11 -36.78 10.86
CA ALA A 25 -33.75 -37.07 9.47
C ALA A 25 -33.90 -36.02 8.35
N LYS A 26 -32.97 -36.19 7.39
CA LYS A 26 -33.05 -36.10 5.92
C LYS A 26 -32.50 -34.88 5.18
N THR A 27 -31.33 -35.17 4.58
CA THR A 27 -30.91 -34.97 3.17
C THR A 27 -30.97 -33.57 2.52
N LYS A 28 -29.84 -33.05 2.13
CA LYS A 28 -29.24 -32.96 0.80
C LYS A 28 -28.18 -31.85 0.70
N ASP A 29 -27.09 -32.24 0.08
CA ASP A 29 -26.00 -31.44 -0.48
C ASP A 29 -26.33 -30.01 -0.91
N ALA A 30 -25.46 -29.08 -0.52
CA ALA A 30 -24.90 -28.12 -1.46
C ALA A 30 -23.95 -27.11 -0.73
N ASN A 31 -22.68 -27.17 -1.10
CA ASN A 31 -21.84 -26.03 -1.36
C ASN A 31 -21.54 -25.02 -0.22
N ASN A 32 -20.54 -25.34 0.58
CA ASN A 32 -19.95 -24.40 1.52
C ASN A 32 -18.64 -23.81 0.93
N THR A 33 -18.77 -22.82 0.05
CA THR A 33 -17.63 -22.03 -0.46
C THR A 33 -17.78 -20.54 -0.18
N ASN A 34 -18.79 -20.13 0.59
CA ASN A 34 -19.12 -18.69 0.75
C ASN A 34 -18.93 -18.14 2.17
N ALA A 35 -18.37 -18.92 3.09
CA ALA A 35 -18.27 -18.49 4.49
C ALA A 35 -16.92 -17.78 4.80
N THR A 36 -15.85 -18.11 4.07
CA THR A 36 -14.51 -17.54 4.33
C THR A 36 -14.37 -16.12 3.76
N GLU A 37 -14.84 -15.88 2.53
CA GLU A 37 -14.82 -14.54 1.93
C GLU A 37 -15.66 -13.51 2.70
N LYS A 38 -16.82 -13.95 3.21
CA LYS A 38 -17.71 -13.03 3.95
C LYS A 38 -17.17 -12.66 5.34
N THR A 39 -16.35 -13.52 5.95
CA THR A 39 -15.76 -13.25 7.27
C THR A 39 -14.57 -12.30 7.15
N GLU A 40 -13.74 -12.44 6.13
CA GLU A 40 -12.59 -11.54 5.88
C GLU A 40 -13.06 -10.15 5.44
N GLN A 41 -14.06 -10.06 4.58
CA GLN A 41 -14.63 -8.80 4.16
C GLN A 41 -15.30 -8.04 5.32
N THR A 42 -15.96 -8.74 6.23
CA THR A 42 -16.60 -8.12 7.41
C THR A 42 -15.57 -7.62 8.43
N THR A 43 -14.45 -8.32 8.61
CA THR A 43 -13.37 -7.86 9.49
C THR A 43 -12.62 -6.66 8.92
N ASN A 44 -12.44 -6.60 7.61
CA ASN A 44 -11.79 -5.48 6.93
C ASN A 44 -12.67 -4.21 7.00
N GLU A 45 -13.96 -4.31 6.74
CA GLU A 45 -14.90 -3.18 6.87
C GLU A 45 -15.00 -2.67 8.33
N ALA A 46 -14.97 -3.55 9.32
CA ALA A 46 -14.99 -3.16 10.72
C ALA A 46 -13.68 -2.43 11.14
N SER A 47 -12.54 -2.82 10.58
CA SER A 47 -11.25 -2.16 10.79
C SER A 47 -11.20 -0.78 10.13
N LEU A 48 -11.69 -0.66 8.90
CA LEU A 48 -11.81 0.60 8.17
C LEU A 48 -12.62 1.64 8.95
N ASN A 49 -13.76 1.24 9.46
CA ASN A 49 -14.64 2.14 10.22
C ASN A 49 -14.06 2.61 11.56
N LYS A 50 -13.08 1.89 12.11
CA LYS A 50 -12.41 2.27 13.35
C LYS A 50 -11.47 3.48 13.17
N VAL A 51 -10.80 3.58 12.03
CA VAL A 51 -9.85 4.66 11.72
C VAL A 51 -10.58 5.85 11.10
N ASN A 52 -11.37 5.61 10.05
CA ASN A 52 -12.21 6.62 9.40
C ASN A 52 -13.28 5.91 8.55
N SER A 53 -14.54 6.23 8.77
CA SER A 53 -15.67 5.61 8.06
C SER A 53 -15.72 5.87 6.54
N LYS A 54 -14.87 6.74 6.02
CA LYS A 54 -14.77 7.05 4.59
C LYS A 54 -13.67 6.26 3.88
N LEU A 55 -12.85 5.50 4.62
CA LEU A 55 -11.84 4.64 4.03
C LEU A 55 -12.48 3.53 3.22
N GLN A 56 -11.85 3.19 2.11
CA GLN A 56 -12.32 2.18 1.17
C GLN A 56 -11.17 1.26 0.77
N GLU A 57 -11.52 0.05 0.31
CA GLU A 57 -10.55 -0.82 -0.34
C GLU A 57 -10.49 -0.50 -1.85
N PRO A 58 -9.29 -0.48 -2.45
CA PRO A 58 -9.15 -0.36 -3.89
C PRO A 58 -9.78 -1.58 -4.57
N LYS A 59 -10.48 -1.35 -5.68
CA LYS A 59 -11.04 -2.39 -6.53
C LYS A 59 -10.01 -2.86 -7.56
N GLU A 60 -10.32 -3.94 -8.26
CA GLU A 60 -9.41 -4.53 -9.26
C GLU A 60 -8.97 -3.55 -10.36
N ASP A 61 -9.84 -2.62 -10.74
CA ASP A 61 -9.63 -1.59 -11.76
C ASP A 61 -9.15 -0.24 -11.21
N THR A 62 -8.90 -0.15 -9.89
CA THR A 62 -8.46 1.10 -9.26
C THR A 62 -7.09 1.51 -9.75
N VAL A 63 -6.97 2.77 -10.18
CA VAL A 63 -5.72 3.38 -10.63
C VAL A 63 -5.32 4.56 -9.75
N CYS A 64 -4.03 4.81 -9.70
CA CYS A 64 -3.43 5.91 -8.95
C CYS A 64 -3.83 7.26 -9.57
N GLU A 65 -4.38 8.15 -8.76
CA GLU A 65 -4.81 9.51 -9.17
C GLU A 65 -3.67 10.34 -9.77
N PHE A 66 -2.43 10.09 -9.35
CA PHE A 66 -1.27 10.87 -9.80
C PHE A 66 -0.60 10.31 -11.05
N CYS A 67 -0.30 9.00 -11.06
CA CYS A 67 0.55 8.38 -12.10
C CYS A 67 -0.19 7.41 -13.02
N ASN A 68 -1.47 7.12 -12.73
CA ASN A 68 -2.33 6.23 -13.50
C ASN A 68 -1.91 4.75 -13.51
N MET A 69 -0.99 4.36 -12.62
CA MET A 69 -0.59 2.97 -12.39
C MET A 69 -1.63 2.24 -11.55
N LYS A 70 -1.66 0.90 -11.63
CA LYS A 70 -2.57 0.07 -10.83
C LYS A 70 -2.32 0.30 -9.33
N VAL A 71 -3.39 0.45 -8.57
CA VAL A 71 -3.37 0.40 -7.10
C VAL A 71 -3.73 -1.03 -6.68
N TYR A 72 -2.96 -1.60 -5.78
CA TYR A 72 -3.11 -2.98 -5.36
C TYR A 72 -4.01 -3.09 -4.13
N ASP A 73 -4.86 -4.11 -4.11
CA ASP A 73 -5.68 -4.45 -2.95
C ASP A 73 -4.86 -5.07 -1.80
N VAL A 74 -5.52 -5.34 -0.70
CA VAL A 74 -4.90 -5.87 0.52
C VAL A 74 -4.27 -7.25 0.34
N ASP A 75 -4.78 -8.08 -0.58
CA ASP A 75 -4.31 -9.45 -0.78
C ASP A 75 -3.07 -9.54 -1.67
N HIS A 76 -2.84 -8.52 -2.47
CA HIS A 76 -1.66 -8.47 -3.33
C HIS A 76 -0.37 -8.23 -2.52
N GLU A 77 0.78 -8.76 -2.98
CA GLU A 77 2.09 -8.56 -2.34
C GLU A 77 2.48 -7.08 -2.21
N MET A 78 2.08 -6.24 -3.18
CA MET A 78 2.29 -4.79 -3.17
C MET A 78 1.20 -4.01 -2.44
N GLY A 79 0.16 -4.67 -1.92
CA GLY A 79 -0.97 -4.03 -1.26
C GLY A 79 -0.58 -3.23 -0.02
N ALA A 80 0.49 -3.63 0.70
CA ALA A 80 1.02 -2.90 1.84
C ALA A 80 1.51 -1.48 1.52
N PHE A 81 1.71 -1.14 0.24
CA PHE A 81 2.22 0.18 -0.19
C PHE A 81 1.12 1.09 -0.74
N SER A 82 -0.08 0.57 -0.95
CA SER A 82 -1.22 1.37 -1.39
C SER A 82 -1.56 2.45 -0.37
N ALA A 83 -1.89 3.63 -0.88
CA ALA A 83 -2.28 4.76 -0.06
C ALA A 83 -3.62 5.33 -0.55
N GLN A 84 -4.32 6.04 0.33
CA GLN A 84 -5.53 6.76 -0.02
C GLN A 84 -5.59 8.10 0.69
N ALA A 85 -6.32 9.02 0.08
CA ALA A 85 -6.58 10.30 0.67
C ALA A 85 -8.07 10.66 0.58
N ILE A 86 -8.57 11.37 1.61
CA ILE A 86 -9.93 11.89 1.64
C ILE A 86 -9.88 13.38 1.34
N LYS A 87 -10.58 13.78 0.29
CA LYS A 87 -10.74 15.18 -0.10
C LYS A 87 -11.72 15.91 0.82
N LYS A 88 -11.72 17.24 0.77
CA LYS A 88 -12.63 18.08 1.58
C LYS A 88 -14.11 17.81 1.30
N ASP A 89 -14.46 17.40 0.08
CA ASP A 89 -15.82 17.02 -0.30
C ASP A 89 -16.22 15.63 0.20
N GLY A 90 -15.28 14.91 0.81
CA GLY A 90 -15.46 13.56 1.35
C GLY A 90 -15.22 12.45 0.35
N SER A 91 -14.83 12.74 -0.88
CA SER A 91 -14.45 11.73 -1.87
C SER A 91 -13.08 11.11 -1.53
N THR A 92 -12.94 9.81 -1.81
CA THR A 92 -11.70 9.07 -1.63
C THR A 92 -10.97 8.94 -2.96
N ILE A 93 -9.65 9.17 -2.94
CA ILE A 93 -8.74 8.95 -4.06
C ILE A 93 -7.62 8.00 -3.63
N PHE A 94 -7.15 7.19 -4.57
CA PHE A 94 -6.18 6.12 -4.32
C PHE A 94 -4.83 6.39 -4.98
N PHE A 95 -3.79 5.81 -4.40
CA PHE A 95 -2.41 5.91 -4.88
C PHE A 95 -1.71 4.56 -4.75
N ASP A 96 -0.87 4.25 -5.70
CA ASP A 96 -0.03 3.05 -5.72
C ASP A 96 1.13 3.12 -4.72
N ASP A 97 1.54 4.34 -4.31
CA ASP A 97 2.62 4.59 -3.35
C ASP A 97 2.40 5.96 -2.69
N ALA A 98 2.82 6.13 -1.44
CA ALA A 98 2.67 7.37 -0.68
C ALA A 98 3.34 8.58 -1.35
N GLY A 99 4.44 8.40 -2.06
CA GLY A 99 5.08 9.48 -2.82
C GLY A 99 4.18 10.06 -3.93
N CYS A 100 3.34 9.22 -4.56
CA CYS A 100 2.33 9.68 -5.50
C CYS A 100 1.25 10.52 -4.81
N MET A 101 0.83 10.14 -3.62
CA MET A 101 -0.14 10.89 -2.81
C MET A 101 0.37 12.29 -2.46
N LEU A 102 1.62 12.41 -2.02
CA LEU A 102 2.24 13.70 -1.70
C LEU A 102 2.41 14.58 -2.93
N ASN A 103 2.80 14.02 -4.06
CA ASN A 103 2.88 14.74 -5.33
C ASN A 103 1.51 15.24 -5.82
N GLN A 104 0.43 14.47 -5.62
CA GLN A 104 -0.93 14.91 -5.96
C GLN A 104 -1.38 16.07 -5.06
N GLU A 105 -1.14 15.97 -3.75
CA GLU A 105 -1.40 17.05 -2.80
C GLU A 105 -0.70 18.36 -3.22
N ARG A 106 0.55 18.28 -3.65
CA ARG A 106 1.33 19.43 -4.16
C ARG A 106 0.75 19.97 -5.46
N LYS A 107 0.38 19.09 -6.41
CA LYS A 107 -0.22 19.46 -7.69
C LYS A 107 -1.54 20.21 -7.51
N ASP A 108 -2.39 19.74 -6.61
CA ASP A 108 -3.71 20.32 -6.33
C ASP A 108 -3.64 21.53 -5.40
N LYS A 109 -2.49 21.77 -4.75
CA LYS A 109 -2.26 22.86 -3.78
C LYS A 109 -3.25 22.85 -2.61
N VAL A 110 -3.61 21.66 -2.15
CA VAL A 110 -4.51 21.42 -1.02
C VAL A 110 -3.90 20.43 -0.05
N LYS A 111 -4.45 20.37 1.16
CA LYS A 111 -4.11 19.32 2.13
C LYS A 111 -5.24 18.29 2.17
N TYR A 112 -4.85 17.02 2.18
CA TYR A 112 -5.73 15.87 2.30
C TYR A 112 -5.63 15.22 3.68
N ASP A 113 -6.67 14.49 4.08
CA ASP A 113 -6.54 13.48 5.13
C ASP A 113 -5.91 12.24 4.50
N LYS A 114 -4.65 11.95 4.86
CA LYS A 114 -3.81 10.95 4.20
C LYS A 114 -3.71 9.67 5.01
N TYR A 115 -3.83 8.53 4.32
CA TYR A 115 -3.77 7.19 4.90
C TYR A 115 -2.84 6.28 4.11
N VAL A 116 -2.10 5.47 4.84
CA VAL A 116 -1.19 4.43 4.36
C VAL A 116 -1.52 3.11 5.04
N ARG A 117 -0.92 2.01 4.61
CA ARG A 117 -1.12 0.73 5.29
C ARG A 117 0.03 0.39 6.22
N ASP A 118 -0.31 -0.15 7.38
CA ASP A 118 0.66 -0.85 8.20
C ASP A 118 1.28 -2.02 7.41
N TYR A 119 2.59 -2.07 7.35
CA TYR A 119 3.32 -3.03 6.51
C TYR A 119 3.01 -4.48 6.87
N ASN A 120 2.82 -4.79 8.16
CA ASN A 120 2.60 -6.14 8.65
C ASN A 120 1.14 -6.57 8.55
N SER A 121 0.23 -5.77 9.12
CA SER A 121 -1.20 -6.12 9.19
C SER A 121 -1.98 -5.68 7.95
N LYS A 122 -1.42 -4.78 7.15
CA LYS A 122 -2.07 -4.11 6.01
C LYS A 122 -3.33 -3.30 6.39
N GLU A 123 -3.54 -3.05 7.68
CA GLU A 123 -4.58 -2.16 8.17
C GLU A 123 -4.26 -0.70 7.80
N TRP A 124 -5.31 0.11 7.59
CA TRP A 124 -5.13 1.52 7.31
C TRP A 124 -4.68 2.30 8.55
N LEU A 125 -3.67 3.15 8.36
CA LEU A 125 -3.13 4.07 9.35
C LEU A 125 -3.25 5.50 8.82
N LYS A 126 -3.48 6.46 9.69
CA LYS A 126 -3.26 7.86 9.33
C LYS A 126 -1.76 8.08 9.11
N LEU A 127 -1.39 8.74 8.01
CA LEU A 127 0.03 8.96 7.67
C LEU A 127 0.79 9.69 8.79
N ASP A 128 0.13 10.66 9.44
CA ASP A 128 0.74 11.45 10.51
C ASP A 128 1.02 10.64 11.80
N ASP A 129 0.36 9.48 11.95
CA ASP A 129 0.52 8.59 13.11
C ASP A 129 1.45 7.38 12.80
N ALA A 130 1.88 7.22 11.55
CA ALA A 130 2.69 6.11 11.11
C ALA A 130 4.18 6.33 11.39
N ILE A 131 4.87 5.28 11.83
CA ILE A 131 6.33 5.23 11.87
C ILE A 131 6.80 4.83 10.47
N ILE A 132 7.61 5.67 9.85
CA ILE A 132 8.06 5.50 8.47
C ILE A 132 9.48 4.94 8.46
N VAL A 133 9.69 3.85 7.75
CA VAL A 133 11.01 3.24 7.59
C VAL A 133 11.40 3.24 6.12
N LYS A 134 12.56 3.82 5.82
CA LYS A 134 13.23 3.71 4.52
C LYS A 134 14.10 2.47 4.51
N ALA A 135 13.93 1.60 3.49
CA ALA A 135 14.72 0.39 3.30
C ALA A 135 14.99 0.11 1.82
N ASP A 136 15.89 -0.82 1.54
CA ASP A 136 16.11 -1.35 0.18
C ASP A 136 15.11 -2.47 -0.12
N ILE A 137 13.85 -2.07 -0.24
CA ILE A 137 12.72 -2.94 -0.58
C ILE A 137 12.05 -2.49 -1.86
N LYS A 138 11.46 -3.45 -2.57
CA LYS A 138 10.70 -3.17 -3.78
C LYS A 138 9.32 -2.60 -3.39
N THR A 139 9.01 -1.43 -3.91
CA THR A 139 7.66 -0.80 -3.83
C THR A 139 7.18 -0.43 -5.22
N PRO A 140 5.89 -0.15 -5.45
CA PRO A 140 5.38 0.16 -6.78
C PRO A 140 6.16 1.24 -7.52
N MET A 141 6.53 2.32 -6.84
CA MET A 141 7.34 3.40 -7.39
C MET A 141 8.83 3.30 -7.05
N ASN A 142 9.29 2.20 -6.46
CA ASN A 142 10.67 2.01 -5.98
C ASN A 142 11.14 3.14 -5.06
N TYR A 143 10.25 3.69 -4.23
CA TYR A 143 10.63 4.64 -3.20
C TYR A 143 11.23 3.94 -1.98
N GLY A 144 10.82 2.69 -1.68
CA GLY A 144 11.37 1.86 -0.61
C GLY A 144 10.97 2.36 0.79
N TYR A 145 9.73 2.80 0.97
CA TYR A 145 9.18 3.19 2.27
C TYR A 145 8.15 2.17 2.74
N ALA A 146 8.26 1.76 4.01
CA ALA A 146 7.29 0.95 4.72
C ALA A 146 6.75 1.73 5.92
N PHE A 147 5.50 1.47 6.30
CA PHE A 147 4.80 2.20 7.36
C PHE A 147 4.39 1.24 8.46
N PHE A 148 4.56 1.65 9.71
CA PHE A 148 4.29 0.80 10.88
C PHE A 148 3.43 1.55 11.89
N LYS A 149 2.53 0.82 12.54
CA LYS A 149 1.64 1.36 13.58
C LYS A 149 2.32 1.48 14.94
N ASP A 150 3.43 0.76 15.16
CA ASP A 150 4.14 0.73 16.44
C ASP A 150 5.65 0.58 16.26
N GLN A 151 6.39 1.01 17.30
CA GLN A 151 7.86 1.03 17.29
C GLN A 151 8.45 -0.38 17.28
N GLU A 152 7.82 -1.36 17.94
CA GLU A 152 8.32 -2.74 18.00
C GLU A 152 8.36 -3.37 16.60
N SER A 153 7.29 -3.19 15.81
CA SER A 153 7.20 -3.64 14.42
C SER A 153 8.24 -2.94 13.53
N ALA A 154 8.42 -1.64 13.69
CA ALA A 154 9.43 -0.89 12.93
C ALA A 154 10.85 -1.34 13.27
N ASP A 155 11.18 -1.53 14.55
CA ASP A 155 12.50 -1.99 15.01
C ASP A 155 12.81 -3.42 14.54
N ALA A 156 11.81 -4.32 14.56
CA ALA A 156 11.93 -5.66 14.03
C ALA A 156 12.26 -5.64 12.52
N PHE A 157 11.55 -4.84 11.75
CA PHE A 157 11.79 -4.67 10.32
C PHE A 157 13.19 -4.09 10.03
N ILE A 158 13.62 -3.07 10.77
CA ILE A 158 14.95 -2.46 10.63
C ILE A 158 16.05 -3.49 10.91
N LYS A 159 15.87 -4.34 11.89
CA LYS A 159 16.83 -5.41 12.24
C LYS A 159 17.00 -6.43 11.13
N GLU A 160 15.93 -6.72 10.38
CA GLU A 160 15.93 -7.68 9.28
C GLU A 160 16.41 -7.08 7.95
N ASN A 161 16.38 -5.75 7.83
CA ASN A 161 16.73 -5.05 6.58
C ASN A 161 17.95 -4.16 6.78
N ALA A 162 19.12 -4.64 6.37
CA ALA A 162 20.38 -3.90 6.53
C ALA A 162 20.30 -2.51 5.86
N GLY A 163 20.67 -1.48 6.59
CA GLY A 163 20.63 -0.08 6.11
C GLY A 163 19.26 0.59 6.21
N ALA A 164 18.23 -0.13 6.70
CA ALA A 164 16.93 0.47 6.99
C ALA A 164 17.03 1.48 8.15
N LYS A 165 16.23 2.54 8.08
CA LYS A 165 16.20 3.59 9.10
C LYS A 165 14.84 4.28 9.16
N VAL A 166 14.48 4.76 10.34
CA VAL A 166 13.32 5.64 10.51
C VAL A 166 13.59 6.98 9.81
N VAL A 167 12.55 7.51 9.17
CA VAL A 167 12.58 8.76 8.41
C VAL A 167 11.28 9.54 8.63
N GLU A 168 11.24 10.78 8.13
CA GLU A 168 10.07 11.65 8.21
C GLU A 168 9.27 11.68 6.90
N VAL A 169 8.05 12.19 6.95
CA VAL A 169 7.21 12.39 5.75
C VAL A 169 7.90 13.29 4.73
N SER A 170 8.68 14.28 5.18
CA SER A 170 9.47 15.17 4.33
C SER A 170 10.48 14.41 3.46
N ASP A 171 11.08 13.34 3.97
CA ASP A 171 12.03 12.52 3.18
C ASP A 171 11.33 11.85 1.98
N ILE A 172 10.08 11.39 2.16
CA ILE A 172 9.27 10.85 1.06
C ILE A 172 8.95 11.96 0.06
N ASP A 173 8.49 13.11 0.57
CA ASP A 173 8.06 14.25 -0.24
C ASP A 173 9.18 14.78 -1.12
N ASP A 174 10.36 14.96 -0.57
CA ASP A 174 11.55 15.43 -1.28
C ASP A 174 11.95 14.47 -2.41
N VAL A 175 12.08 13.18 -2.12
CA VAL A 175 12.45 12.17 -3.12
C VAL A 175 11.39 12.03 -4.21
N ALA A 176 10.11 12.01 -3.84
CA ALA A 176 9.02 11.90 -4.80
C ALA A 176 8.95 13.12 -5.72
N HIS A 177 9.11 14.33 -5.17
CA HIS A 177 9.11 15.57 -5.92
C HIS A 177 10.32 15.67 -6.87
N GLU A 178 11.52 15.38 -6.38
CA GLU A 178 12.73 15.38 -7.21
C GLU A 178 12.59 14.46 -8.43
N ARG A 179 12.10 13.22 -8.22
CA ARG A 179 11.87 12.27 -9.32
C ARG A 179 10.82 12.77 -10.30
N TYR A 180 9.75 13.40 -9.81
CA TYR A 180 8.73 14.00 -10.66
C TYR A 180 9.29 15.11 -11.54
N ILE A 181 10.06 16.05 -10.96
CA ILE A 181 10.69 17.14 -11.72
C ILE A 181 11.66 16.60 -12.77
N LYS A 182 12.51 15.63 -12.42
CA LYS A 182 13.43 14.99 -13.38
C LYS A 182 12.67 14.32 -14.55
N LYS A 183 11.54 13.67 -14.28
CA LYS A 183 10.69 13.07 -15.32
C LYS A 183 10.13 14.14 -16.25
N MET A 184 9.58 15.22 -15.71
CA MET A 184 9.04 16.34 -16.49
C MET A 184 10.08 17.02 -17.37
N GLN A 185 11.31 17.21 -16.87
CA GLN A 185 12.42 17.76 -17.65
C GLN A 185 12.82 16.86 -18.83
N LYS A 186 12.91 15.54 -18.60
CA LYS A 186 13.18 14.57 -19.69
C LYS A 186 12.12 14.60 -20.78
N MET A 187 10.85 14.69 -20.40
CA MET A 187 9.73 14.75 -21.37
C MET A 187 9.82 16.01 -22.23
N LYS A 188 10.13 17.17 -21.63
CA LYS A 188 10.29 18.44 -22.36
C LYS A 188 11.48 18.40 -23.34
N ASN A 189 12.58 17.79 -22.94
CA ASN A 189 13.78 17.72 -23.79
C ASN A 189 13.55 16.79 -25.00
N ASN A 190 12.83 15.66 -24.80
CA ASN A 190 12.49 14.76 -25.90
C ASN A 190 11.53 15.41 -26.90
N ASP A 191 10.47 16.10 -26.44
CA ASP A 191 9.53 16.83 -27.31
C ASP A 191 10.25 17.96 -28.11
N SER A 192 11.29 18.55 -27.54
CA SER A 192 12.12 19.55 -28.22
C SER A 192 13.05 18.95 -29.28
N SER A 193 13.55 17.72 -29.06
CA SER A 193 14.39 16.99 -30.01
C SER A 193 13.59 16.58 -31.25
N ASP A 194 12.37 16.02 -31.04
CA ASP A 194 11.49 15.61 -32.15
C ASP A 194 11.05 16.80 -33.01
N LYS A 195 10.90 17.99 -32.43
CA LYS A 195 10.59 19.22 -33.18
C LYS A 195 11.79 19.75 -33.97
N MET A 196 13.01 19.55 -33.51
CA MET A 196 14.22 19.93 -34.25
C MET A 196 14.44 19.01 -35.45
N ASP A 197 14.22 17.72 -35.33
CA ASP A 197 14.36 16.77 -36.44
C ASP A 197 13.31 16.97 -37.53
N MET A 198 12.09 17.40 -37.20
CA MET A 198 11.05 17.74 -38.18
C MET A 198 11.34 19.04 -38.95
N ASN A 199 12.11 19.95 -38.37
CA ASN A 199 12.42 21.23 -39.01
C ASN A 199 13.64 21.16 -39.95
N MET A 200 14.50 20.13 -39.81
CA MET A 200 15.64 19.91 -40.72
C MET A 200 15.27 19.22 -42.04
N ASN A 201 14.12 18.61 -42.15
CA ASN A 201 13.69 17.91 -43.36
C ASN A 201 12.84 18.75 -44.33
N ASN A 202 12.65 20.04 -44.08
CA ASN A 202 11.80 20.91 -44.92
C ASN A 202 12.60 21.95 -45.77
N ASP A 203 13.93 21.87 -45.80
CA ASP A 203 14.75 22.90 -46.49
C ASP A 203 15.45 22.42 -47.77
N ASP A 204 15.01 21.31 -48.38
CA ASP A 204 15.53 20.81 -49.68
C ASP A 204 14.42 20.55 -50.71
N SER A 205 13.70 21.60 -51.12
CA SER A 205 12.96 21.55 -52.38
C SER A 205 12.58 22.95 -52.91
N GLU A 206 13.58 23.77 -53.24
CA GLU A 206 13.38 24.82 -54.28
C GLU A 206 14.66 25.01 -55.10
N GLY A 207 14.52 24.72 -56.37
CA GLY A 207 15.43 25.24 -57.37
C GLY A 207 15.98 24.22 -58.36
N HIS A 208 15.23 24.00 -59.46
CA HIS A 208 15.79 24.18 -60.81
C HIS A 208 14.70 24.03 -61.86
N GLY A 209 14.13 25.15 -62.26
CA GLY A 209 13.44 25.29 -63.53
C GLY A 209 14.40 25.87 -64.56
N LYS A 210 14.53 25.18 -65.65
CA LYS A 210 14.72 25.73 -66.99
C LYS A 210 14.32 24.68 -68.01
#